data_15af3953568a82904f1fe49b09184cef
#
_entry.id   15af3953568a82904f1fe49b09184cef
#
_cell.length_a   1.000
_cell.length_b   1.000
_cell.length_c   1.000
_cell.angle_alpha   90.00
_cell.angle_beta   90.00
_cell.angle_gamma   90.00
#
_symmetry.space_group_name_H-M   'P 1'
#
loop_
_entity.id
_entity.type
_entity.pdbx_description
1 polymer ?
#
loop_
_entity_poly.entity_id
_entity_poly.type
_entity_poly.pdbx_seq_one_letter_code
_entity_poly.pdbx_strand_id
1 'polypeptide(L)'
;MRHRQVFSSSSLNRRAALGGVGAIAAVVGLGSSVSRATAQEATPTPLASHPLTGTWLAMTTGGLSPSIFSPDGSVVLEWAVSYVDPALPDLDVVFETPGIGTWEPIDERQGHFTAVAVLSDGQGTYLGTFTVEGHPLVSADGKTFTDLEPETRVTMRDAANKVLSEQSSIVAGVTATRMTPSVVVFPEGTPMTGTPTT
;
A
#
# COMPACT_ATOMS: atom_id res chain seq x y z
N MET A 1 18.51 9.39 46.13
CA MET A 1 17.21 8.71 46.32
C MET A 1 16.76 8.20 44.98
N ARG A 2 16.71 6.86 44.77
CA ARG A 2 16.32 6.22 43.49
C ARG A 2 14.86 5.78 43.59
N HIS A 3 13.98 6.37 42.81
CA HIS A 3 12.60 5.86 42.65
C HIS A 3 12.59 4.77 41.56
N ARG A 4 12.32 3.55 42.01
CA ARG A 4 12.00 2.40 41.15
C ARG A 4 10.51 2.44 40.86
N GLN A 5 10.10 2.65 39.61
CA GLN A 5 8.72 2.40 39.20
C GLN A 5 8.58 0.93 38.79
N VAL A 6 7.66 0.28 39.45
CA VAL A 6 7.25 -1.12 39.22
C VAL A 6 6.12 -1.09 38.17
N PHE A 7 6.36 -1.69 36.99
CA PHE A 7 5.31 -1.92 36.02
C PHE A 7 4.48 -3.13 36.43
N SER A 8 3.22 -2.88 36.72
CA SER A 8 2.20 -3.92 36.97
C SER A 8 1.66 -4.41 35.63
N SER A 9 1.89 -5.68 35.32
CA SER A 9 1.32 -6.36 34.14
C SER A 9 -0.08 -6.85 34.48
N SER A 10 -1.12 -6.23 33.90
CA SER A 10 -2.49 -6.77 33.93
C SER A 10 -2.71 -7.71 32.77
N SER A 11 -2.82 -8.99 33.07
CA SER A 11 -3.23 -10.07 32.18
C SER A 11 -4.72 -9.94 31.83
N LEU A 12 -5.06 -9.65 30.57
CA LEU A 12 -6.42 -9.74 30.07
C LEU A 12 -6.78 -11.19 29.69
N ASN A 13 -7.67 -11.76 30.48
CA ASN A 13 -8.25 -13.07 30.30
C ASN A 13 -9.23 -13.10 29.10
N ARG A 14 -8.85 -13.76 28.01
CA ARG A 14 -9.75 -14.06 26.88
C ARG A 14 -10.32 -15.46 27.06
N ARG A 15 -11.43 -15.60 27.77
CA ARG A 15 -12.31 -16.76 27.68
C ARG A 15 -13.71 -16.35 28.14
N ALA A 16 -14.66 -16.39 27.20
CA ALA A 16 -16.04 -16.79 27.34
C ALA A 16 -16.96 -16.05 26.40
N ALA A 17 -17.45 -16.74 25.39
CA ALA A 17 -18.86 -16.69 24.95
C ALA A 17 -19.07 -17.72 23.84
N LEU A 18 -19.29 -18.97 24.23
CA LEU A 18 -19.98 -19.97 23.43
C LEU A 18 -21.28 -20.25 24.19
N GLY A 19 -22.43 -20.06 23.54
CA GLY A 19 -23.69 -20.54 24.11
C GLY A 19 -24.90 -19.77 23.57
N GLY A 20 -25.60 -20.34 22.60
CA GLY A 20 -26.88 -19.86 22.12
C GLY A 20 -27.51 -20.81 21.12
N VAL A 21 -28.03 -21.94 21.61
CA VAL A 21 -28.95 -22.82 20.91
C VAL A 21 -30.34 -22.18 20.93
N GLY A 22 -31.01 -22.07 19.78
CA GLY A 22 -32.36 -21.53 19.73
C GLY A 22 -33.11 -21.85 18.46
N ALA A 23 -33.86 -22.94 18.53
CA ALA A 23 -35.22 -23.17 18.05
C ALA A 23 -35.54 -23.08 16.52
N ILE A 24 -35.91 -24.26 16.04
CA ILE A 24 -36.62 -24.58 14.80
C ILE A 24 -38.01 -23.92 14.77
N ALA A 25 -38.34 -23.22 13.71
CA ALA A 25 -39.73 -22.97 13.29
C ALA A 25 -39.89 -23.37 11.82
N ALA A 26 -40.54 -24.49 11.59
CA ALA A 26 -40.99 -24.92 10.29
C ALA A 26 -42.20 -24.08 9.87
N VAL A 27 -42.08 -23.32 8.78
CA VAL A 27 -43.21 -22.75 8.05
C VAL A 27 -43.25 -23.36 6.65
N VAL A 28 -44.21 -24.23 6.44
CA VAL A 28 -44.61 -24.73 5.14
C VAL A 28 -45.37 -23.60 4.44
N GLY A 29 -44.80 -23.03 3.39
CA GLY A 29 -45.43 -22.00 2.54
C GLY A 29 -45.21 -22.35 1.07
N LEU A 30 -46.29 -22.61 0.38
CA LEU A 30 -46.39 -22.97 -1.01
C LEU A 30 -45.86 -21.89 -1.99
N GLY A 31 -45.03 -22.30 -2.91
CA GLY A 31 -45.08 -21.89 -4.31
C GLY A 31 -44.80 -20.43 -4.67
N SER A 32 -43.53 -20.11 -4.94
CA SER A 32 -43.13 -19.22 -6.02
C SER A 32 -41.66 -19.56 -6.34
N SER A 33 -41.41 -20.17 -7.47
CA SER A 33 -40.07 -20.36 -8.01
C SER A 33 -39.54 -19.01 -8.48
N VAL A 34 -39.07 -18.23 -7.52
CA VAL A 34 -38.19 -17.11 -7.79
C VAL A 34 -36.87 -17.76 -8.18
N SER A 35 -36.56 -17.81 -9.47
CA SER A 35 -35.22 -18.07 -9.95
C SER A 35 -34.30 -17.05 -9.30
N ARG A 36 -33.73 -17.41 -8.15
CA ARG A 36 -32.53 -16.72 -7.64
C ARG A 36 -31.47 -16.94 -8.71
N ALA A 37 -31.26 -15.95 -9.54
CA ALA A 37 -29.96 -15.79 -10.19
C ALA A 37 -28.93 -15.79 -9.05
N THR A 38 -28.33 -16.95 -8.83
CA THR A 38 -27.10 -17.02 -8.02
C THR A 38 -26.12 -16.18 -8.79
N ALA A 39 -25.85 -14.96 -8.29
CA ALA A 39 -24.66 -14.24 -8.70
C ALA A 39 -23.51 -15.25 -8.45
N GLN A 40 -22.94 -15.73 -9.55
CA GLN A 40 -21.77 -16.59 -9.50
C GLN A 40 -20.69 -15.72 -8.89
N GLU A 41 -20.41 -15.92 -7.59
CA GLU A 41 -19.28 -15.26 -6.94
C GLU A 41 -18.07 -15.62 -7.80
N ALA A 42 -17.49 -14.60 -8.43
CA ALA A 42 -16.27 -14.76 -9.19
C ALA A 42 -15.24 -15.37 -8.23
N THR A 43 -14.72 -16.55 -8.58
CA THR A 43 -13.65 -17.17 -7.79
C THR A 43 -12.50 -16.17 -7.76
N PRO A 44 -12.03 -15.75 -6.57
CA PRO A 44 -10.93 -14.77 -6.50
C PRO A 44 -9.75 -15.28 -7.33
N THR A 45 -9.25 -14.44 -8.22
CA THR A 45 -8.05 -14.77 -9.00
C THR A 45 -6.90 -15.00 -8.00
N PRO A 46 -6.23 -16.18 -8.03
CA PRO A 46 -5.11 -16.40 -7.14
C PRO A 46 -4.05 -15.31 -7.35
N LEU A 47 -3.55 -14.68 -6.29
CA LEU A 47 -2.55 -13.61 -6.37
C LEU A 47 -1.37 -13.99 -7.27
N ALA A 48 -0.94 -15.25 -7.23
CA ALA A 48 0.17 -15.75 -8.04
C ALA A 48 -0.05 -15.65 -9.56
N SER A 49 -1.31 -15.65 -10.01
CA SER A 49 -1.68 -15.53 -11.44
C SER A 49 -2.15 -14.14 -11.82
N HIS A 50 -2.31 -13.23 -10.86
CA HIS A 50 -2.69 -11.86 -11.15
C HIS A 50 -1.58 -11.14 -11.92
N PRO A 51 -1.89 -10.38 -12.98
CA PRO A 51 -0.85 -9.73 -13.81
C PRO A 51 -0.05 -8.66 -13.07
N LEU A 52 -0.50 -8.15 -11.93
CA LEU A 52 0.29 -7.23 -11.11
C LEU A 52 1.44 -7.95 -10.38
N THR A 53 1.30 -9.26 -10.08
CA THR A 53 2.37 -10.02 -9.41
C THR A 53 3.66 -9.99 -10.21
N GLY A 54 4.75 -9.60 -9.55
CA GLY A 54 6.08 -9.49 -10.15
C GLY A 54 6.84 -8.26 -9.72
N THR A 55 7.94 -7.99 -10.44
CA THR A 55 8.82 -6.85 -10.19
C THR A 55 8.63 -5.79 -11.26
N TRP A 56 8.56 -4.55 -10.84
CA TRP A 56 8.28 -3.41 -11.67
C TRP A 56 9.28 -2.28 -11.43
N LEU A 57 9.51 -1.48 -12.46
CA LEU A 57 10.23 -0.22 -12.35
C LEU A 57 9.24 0.90 -12.64
N ALA A 58 8.81 1.59 -11.61
CA ALA A 58 7.87 2.70 -11.69
C ALA A 58 8.59 4.04 -11.83
N MET A 59 7.99 4.95 -12.57
CA MET A 59 8.34 6.36 -12.61
C MET A 59 7.30 7.12 -11.80
N THR A 60 7.77 7.81 -10.78
CA THR A 60 6.96 8.66 -9.88
C THR A 60 7.45 10.10 -9.94
N THR A 61 6.76 11.03 -9.29
CA THR A 61 7.24 12.41 -9.11
C THR A 61 8.55 12.48 -8.32
N GLY A 62 8.79 11.48 -7.43
CA GLY A 62 10.05 11.36 -6.67
C GLY A 62 11.19 10.67 -7.42
N GLY A 63 10.95 10.20 -8.67
CA GLY A 63 11.92 9.50 -9.49
C GLY A 63 11.58 8.02 -9.70
N LEU A 64 12.61 7.22 -9.99
CA LEU A 64 12.46 5.78 -10.18
C LEU A 64 12.17 5.06 -8.87
N SER A 65 11.16 4.20 -8.89
CA SER A 65 10.70 3.39 -7.77
C SER A 65 10.59 1.92 -8.18
N PRO A 66 11.61 1.10 -7.94
CA PRO A 66 11.48 -0.34 -8.05
C PRO A 66 10.41 -0.86 -7.08
N SER A 67 9.55 -1.75 -7.54
CA SER A 67 8.46 -2.30 -6.74
C SER A 67 8.34 -3.80 -6.92
N ILE A 68 7.93 -4.50 -5.88
CA ILE A 68 7.65 -5.94 -5.90
C ILE A 68 6.25 -6.17 -5.35
N PHE A 69 5.39 -6.77 -6.17
CA PHE A 69 4.09 -7.29 -5.76
C PHE A 69 4.20 -8.81 -5.67
N SER A 70 4.24 -9.32 -4.46
CA SER A 70 4.48 -10.74 -4.20
C SER A 70 3.19 -11.56 -4.26
N PRO A 71 3.26 -12.86 -4.63
CA PRO A 71 2.08 -13.73 -4.73
C PRO A 71 1.44 -14.08 -3.38
N ASP A 72 2.05 -13.71 -2.27
CA ASP A 72 1.51 -13.84 -0.91
C ASP A 72 0.74 -12.59 -0.45
N GLY A 73 0.62 -11.56 -1.30
CA GLY A 73 -0.05 -10.31 -0.97
C GLY A 73 0.85 -9.28 -0.30
N SER A 74 2.14 -9.53 -0.17
CA SER A 74 3.08 -8.50 0.30
C SER A 74 3.51 -7.58 -0.84
N VAL A 75 3.78 -6.32 -0.52
CA VAL A 75 4.35 -5.33 -1.44
C VAL A 75 5.56 -4.66 -0.83
N VAL A 76 6.58 -4.43 -1.65
CA VAL A 76 7.76 -3.63 -1.32
C VAL A 76 7.92 -2.56 -2.38
N LEU A 77 8.09 -1.31 -1.95
CA LEU A 77 8.33 -0.16 -2.80
C LEU A 77 9.67 0.46 -2.39
N GLU A 78 10.48 0.81 -3.39
CA GLU A 78 11.71 1.58 -3.18
C GLU A 78 11.53 2.98 -3.75
N TRP A 79 12.18 3.95 -3.15
CA TRP A 79 12.23 5.35 -3.58
C TRP A 79 13.58 5.97 -3.22
N ALA A 80 13.73 7.28 -3.35
CA ALA A 80 14.96 7.95 -2.96
C ALA A 80 15.20 7.73 -1.46
N VAL A 81 16.42 7.32 -1.10
CA VAL A 81 16.79 7.04 0.30
C VAL A 81 16.78 8.29 1.19
N SER A 82 16.81 9.46 0.57
CA SER A 82 16.75 10.75 1.28
C SER A 82 16.25 11.85 0.36
N TYR A 83 15.60 12.83 0.95
CA TYR A 83 15.11 14.03 0.27
C TYR A 83 15.02 15.22 1.25
N VAL A 84 14.81 16.42 0.70
CA VAL A 84 14.45 17.61 1.49
C VAL A 84 12.93 17.74 1.47
N ASP A 85 12.30 17.68 2.64
CA ASP A 85 10.85 17.79 2.74
C ASP A 85 10.42 19.23 3.04
N PRO A 86 9.69 19.89 2.15
CA PRO A 86 9.20 21.25 2.39
C PRO A 86 8.16 21.33 3.53
N ALA A 87 7.57 20.21 3.96
CA ALA A 87 6.69 20.15 5.12
C ALA A 87 7.46 20.10 6.45
N LEU A 88 8.77 19.84 6.39
CA LEU A 88 9.68 19.74 7.53
C LEU A 88 10.86 20.72 7.33
N PRO A 89 10.60 22.04 7.28
CA PRO A 89 11.59 23.05 6.87
C PRO A 89 12.78 23.20 7.82
N ASP A 90 12.67 22.69 9.04
CA ASP A 90 13.75 22.71 10.04
C ASP A 90 14.73 21.55 9.88
N LEU A 91 14.47 20.63 8.93
CA LEU A 91 15.32 19.49 8.65
C LEU A 91 16.05 19.68 7.31
N ASP A 92 17.37 19.52 7.34
CA ASP A 92 18.20 19.61 6.14
C ASP A 92 17.90 18.43 5.19
N VAL A 93 17.78 17.23 5.74
CA VAL A 93 17.54 15.99 4.98
C VAL A 93 16.68 15.02 5.79
N VAL A 94 15.69 14.44 5.15
CA VAL A 94 14.90 13.32 5.67
C VAL A 94 15.35 12.03 4.99
N PHE A 95 15.57 10.99 5.78
CA PHE A 95 15.84 9.63 5.29
C PHE A 95 14.58 8.79 5.41
N GLU A 96 14.37 7.90 4.45
CA GLU A 96 13.24 6.99 4.46
C GLU A 96 13.66 5.55 4.16
N THR A 97 12.95 4.61 4.81
CA THR A 97 13.11 3.19 4.52
C THR A 97 12.34 2.82 3.24
N PRO A 98 12.59 1.64 2.65
CA PRO A 98 11.64 1.03 1.73
C PRO A 98 10.23 1.02 2.31
N GLY A 99 9.22 1.21 1.47
CA GLY A 99 7.82 0.99 1.83
C GLY A 99 7.50 -0.48 1.86
N ILE A 100 6.96 -0.96 2.97
CA ILE A 100 6.52 -2.34 3.14
C ILE A 100 5.02 -2.34 3.41
N GLY A 101 4.29 -3.26 2.78
CA GLY A 101 2.86 -3.31 2.95
C GLY A 101 2.20 -4.53 2.34
N THR A 102 0.94 -4.36 2.00
CA THR A 102 0.10 -5.42 1.43
C THR A 102 -0.60 -4.93 0.18
N TRP A 103 -0.95 -5.88 -0.68
CA TRP A 103 -1.76 -5.62 -1.85
C TRP A 103 -2.81 -6.73 -2.05
N GLU A 104 -3.87 -6.38 -2.75
CA GLU A 104 -4.96 -7.27 -3.13
C GLU A 104 -5.46 -6.94 -4.54
N PRO A 105 -6.04 -7.90 -5.28
CA PRO A 105 -6.66 -7.63 -6.57
C PRO A 105 -8.03 -6.96 -6.37
N ILE A 106 -8.32 -5.94 -7.18
CA ILE A 106 -9.66 -5.36 -7.30
C ILE A 106 -10.44 -6.08 -8.40
N ASP A 107 -9.78 -6.33 -9.53
CA ASP A 107 -10.32 -7.05 -10.66
C ASP A 107 -9.23 -7.88 -11.36
N GLU A 108 -9.46 -8.31 -12.60
CA GLU A 108 -8.53 -9.16 -13.38
C GLU A 108 -7.16 -8.47 -13.67
N ARG A 109 -7.09 -7.14 -13.62
CA ARG A 109 -5.88 -6.36 -13.97
C ARG A 109 -5.55 -5.23 -13.00
N GLN A 110 -6.48 -4.84 -12.16
CA GLN A 110 -6.29 -3.77 -11.20
C GLN A 110 -6.03 -4.34 -9.82
N GLY A 111 -5.04 -3.78 -9.10
CA GLY A 111 -4.79 -4.06 -7.70
C GLY A 111 -5.00 -2.82 -6.84
N HIS A 112 -5.08 -3.03 -5.54
CA HIS A 112 -4.99 -2.00 -4.52
C HIS A 112 -3.83 -2.36 -3.59
N PHE A 113 -3.02 -1.38 -3.20
CA PHE A 113 -1.97 -1.60 -2.22
C PHE A 113 -1.89 -0.48 -1.20
N THR A 114 -1.38 -0.81 -0.03
CA THR A 114 -0.96 0.14 0.99
C THR A 114 0.44 -0.23 1.46
N ALA A 115 1.37 0.73 1.44
CA ALA A 115 2.74 0.56 1.92
C ALA A 115 3.14 1.71 2.84
N VAL A 116 3.96 1.40 3.83
CA VAL A 116 4.42 2.34 4.85
C VAL A 116 5.94 2.36 4.89
N ALA A 117 6.53 3.56 4.83
CA ALA A 117 7.93 3.82 5.11
C ALA A 117 8.09 4.54 6.45
N VAL A 118 9.24 4.35 7.08
CA VAL A 118 9.65 5.06 8.30
C VAL A 118 10.56 6.21 7.92
N LEU A 119 10.30 7.38 8.51
CA LEU A 119 11.09 8.59 8.32
C LEU A 119 12.03 8.82 9.49
N SER A 120 13.27 9.26 9.20
CA SER A 120 14.27 9.62 10.21
C SER A 120 15.10 10.83 9.78
N ASP A 121 15.71 11.51 10.74
CA ASP A 121 16.73 12.54 10.50
C ASP A 121 18.11 11.92 10.24
N GLY A 122 19.11 12.77 9.98
CA GLY A 122 20.49 12.36 9.75
C GLY A 122 21.20 11.75 10.97
N GLN A 123 20.61 11.80 12.15
CA GLN A 123 21.05 11.13 13.36
C GLN A 123 20.30 9.82 13.64
N GLY A 124 19.33 9.47 12.78
CA GLY A 124 18.51 8.30 12.96
C GLY A 124 17.35 8.49 13.94
N THR A 125 17.01 9.73 14.31
CA THR A 125 15.83 10.00 15.13
C THR A 125 14.58 9.76 14.33
N TYR A 126 13.63 9.01 14.89
CA TYR A 126 12.33 8.76 14.27
C TYR A 126 11.52 10.05 14.13
N LEU A 127 11.14 10.38 12.92
CA LEU A 127 10.34 11.57 12.58
C LEU A 127 8.86 11.25 12.34
N GLY A 128 8.55 10.03 11.92
CA GLY A 128 7.20 9.64 11.60
C GLY A 128 7.12 8.59 10.49
N THR A 129 6.02 8.60 9.74
CA THR A 129 5.76 7.66 8.65
C THR A 129 5.25 8.35 7.40
N PHE A 130 5.56 7.72 6.27
CA PHE A 130 5.05 8.03 4.97
C PHE A 130 4.24 6.81 4.48
N THR A 131 2.95 6.99 4.23
CA THR A 131 2.06 5.92 3.76
C THR A 131 1.63 6.22 2.33
N VAL A 132 1.73 5.24 1.46
CA VAL A 132 1.24 5.31 0.08
C VAL A 132 0.14 4.28 -0.11
N GLU A 133 -1.00 4.71 -0.63
CA GLU A 133 -2.07 3.88 -1.16
C GLU A 133 -2.12 4.06 -2.67
N GLY A 134 -2.25 2.98 -3.43
CA GLY A 134 -2.32 3.05 -4.89
C GLY A 134 -3.18 1.96 -5.51
N HIS A 135 -3.58 2.23 -6.77
CA HIS A 135 -4.52 1.42 -7.54
C HIS A 135 -3.98 1.09 -8.93
N PRO A 136 -2.82 0.38 -9.03
CA PRO A 136 -2.18 0.09 -10.30
C PRO A 136 -3.08 -0.74 -11.23
N LEU A 137 -3.26 -0.27 -12.46
CA LEU A 137 -3.95 -0.95 -13.54
C LEU A 137 -2.94 -1.48 -14.56
N VAL A 138 -2.82 -2.79 -14.66
CA VAL A 138 -1.90 -3.45 -15.59
C VAL A 138 -2.46 -3.43 -17.02
N SER A 139 -1.60 -3.13 -17.99
CA SER A 139 -1.92 -3.16 -19.42
C SER A 139 -2.34 -4.57 -19.88
N ALA A 140 -3.10 -4.65 -20.98
CA ALA A 140 -3.59 -5.94 -21.50
C ALA A 140 -2.46 -6.92 -21.88
N ASP A 141 -1.28 -6.41 -22.24
CA ASP A 141 -0.10 -7.22 -22.56
C ASP A 141 0.76 -7.59 -21.34
N GLY A 142 0.37 -7.10 -20.14
CA GLY A 142 1.06 -7.39 -18.89
C GLY A 142 2.43 -6.73 -18.72
N LYS A 143 2.82 -5.78 -19.59
CA LYS A 143 4.17 -5.21 -19.62
C LYS A 143 4.30 -3.89 -18.88
N THR A 144 3.22 -3.16 -18.73
CA THR A 144 3.18 -1.87 -18.05
C THR A 144 2.03 -1.82 -17.05
N PHE A 145 2.10 -0.92 -16.09
CA PHE A 145 0.92 -0.48 -15.36
C PHE A 145 0.88 1.05 -15.27
N THR A 146 -0.29 1.57 -15.03
CA THR A 146 -0.51 2.98 -14.67
C THR A 146 -1.30 3.05 -13.38
N ASP A 147 -1.03 4.07 -12.56
CA ASP A 147 -1.81 4.39 -11.38
C ASP A 147 -2.23 5.86 -11.50
N LEU A 148 -3.46 6.06 -11.93
CA LEU A 148 -4.06 7.37 -12.23
C LEU A 148 -5.33 7.62 -11.41
N GLU A 149 -5.65 6.69 -10.50
CA GLU A 149 -6.88 6.76 -9.76
C GLU A 149 -6.86 7.92 -8.75
N PRO A 150 -7.98 8.64 -8.62
CA PRO A 150 -8.10 9.75 -7.67
C PRO A 150 -8.02 9.29 -6.20
N GLU A 151 -8.23 8.01 -5.94
CA GLU A 151 -8.11 7.37 -4.64
C GLU A 151 -6.65 7.14 -4.22
N THR A 152 -5.70 7.17 -5.17
CA THR A 152 -4.26 7.09 -4.86
C THR A 152 -3.89 8.22 -3.92
N ARG A 153 -3.30 7.87 -2.79
CA ARG A 153 -3.14 8.76 -1.66
C ARG A 153 -1.76 8.63 -1.03
N VAL A 154 -1.23 9.77 -0.59
CA VAL A 154 -0.02 9.84 0.23
C VAL A 154 -0.37 10.53 1.54
N THR A 155 -0.04 9.88 2.65
CA THR A 155 -0.25 10.43 3.98
C THR A 155 1.06 10.48 4.74
N MET A 156 1.44 11.64 5.22
CA MET A 156 2.58 11.84 6.12
C MET A 156 2.09 12.04 7.55
N ARG A 157 2.75 11.38 8.50
CA ARG A 157 2.47 11.50 9.93
C ARG A 157 3.73 11.78 10.71
N ASP A 158 3.60 12.56 11.77
CA ASP A 158 4.70 12.81 12.71
C ASP A 158 4.95 11.64 13.68
N ALA A 159 5.98 11.78 14.52
CA ALA A 159 6.34 10.77 15.51
C ALA A 159 5.24 10.49 16.56
N ALA A 160 4.29 11.42 16.74
CA ALA A 160 3.11 11.24 17.58
C ALA A 160 1.90 10.64 16.82
N ASN A 161 2.11 10.21 15.57
CA ASN A 161 1.09 9.66 14.66
C ASN A 161 0.01 10.68 14.23
N LYS A 162 0.28 11.97 14.35
CA LYS A 162 -0.59 13.03 13.86
C LYS A 162 -0.36 13.23 12.36
N VAL A 163 -1.44 13.34 11.58
CA VAL A 163 -1.35 13.67 10.15
C VAL A 163 -0.77 15.07 9.98
N LEU A 164 0.35 15.16 9.26
CA LEU A 164 0.99 16.41 8.84
C LEU A 164 0.49 16.86 7.48
N SER A 165 0.38 15.90 6.54
CA SER A 165 -0.16 16.14 5.21
C SER A 165 -0.88 14.91 4.70
N GLU A 166 -1.90 15.14 3.88
CA GLU A 166 -2.58 14.12 3.09
C GLU A 166 -2.83 14.68 1.70
N GLN A 167 -2.34 13.98 0.69
CA GLN A 167 -2.51 14.37 -0.71
C GLN A 167 -3.19 13.22 -1.45
N SER A 168 -4.37 13.45 -2.00
CA SER A 168 -5.02 12.58 -2.95
C SER A 168 -4.49 12.90 -4.36
N SER A 169 -4.28 11.89 -5.16
CA SER A 169 -3.67 11.90 -6.48
C SER A 169 -2.33 12.66 -6.53
N ILE A 170 -1.25 11.93 -6.41
CA ILE A 170 0.08 12.46 -6.69
C ILE A 170 0.13 12.82 -8.16
N VAL A 171 0.21 14.07 -8.37
CA VAL A 171 -0.08 14.96 -9.48
C VAL A 171 0.31 14.52 -10.90
N ALA A 172 0.99 13.44 -11.15
CA ALA A 172 1.40 13.11 -12.53
C ALA A 172 1.10 11.67 -12.95
N GLY A 173 0.37 10.93 -12.11
CA GLY A 173 0.20 9.49 -12.34
C GLY A 173 1.53 8.74 -12.24
N VAL A 174 1.44 7.48 -11.88
CA VAL A 174 2.57 6.56 -11.87
C VAL A 174 2.48 5.70 -13.12
N THR A 175 3.59 5.58 -13.84
CA THR A 175 3.74 4.60 -14.91
C THR A 175 4.86 3.64 -14.56
N ALA A 176 4.68 2.36 -14.85
CA ALA A 176 5.71 1.36 -14.57
C ALA A 176 5.89 0.39 -15.72
N THR A 177 7.08 -0.15 -15.82
CA THR A 177 7.44 -1.20 -16.75
C THR A 177 7.82 -2.46 -15.97
N ARG A 178 7.35 -3.61 -16.44
CA ARG A 178 7.70 -4.91 -15.86
C ARG A 178 9.18 -5.19 -16.03
N MET A 179 9.86 -5.52 -14.94
CA MET A 179 11.26 -5.95 -15.01
C MET A 179 11.35 -7.43 -15.42
N THR A 180 12.30 -7.74 -16.28
CA THR A 180 12.63 -9.10 -16.69
C THR A 180 14.12 -9.34 -16.48
N PRO A 181 14.58 -10.59 -16.28
CA PRO A 181 15.99 -10.87 -16.05
C PRO A 181 16.93 -10.43 -17.18
N SER A 182 16.40 -10.26 -18.39
CA SER A 182 17.20 -10.02 -19.59
C SER A 182 17.42 -8.55 -19.92
N VAL A 183 16.47 -7.68 -19.55
CA VAL A 183 16.50 -6.25 -19.89
C VAL A 183 15.76 -5.45 -18.83
N VAL A 184 16.38 -4.40 -18.32
CA VAL A 184 15.71 -3.35 -17.56
C VAL A 184 15.31 -2.26 -18.56
N VAL A 185 14.02 -2.14 -18.81
CA VAL A 185 13.46 -1.06 -19.63
C VAL A 185 12.96 0.02 -18.69
N PHE A 186 13.56 1.20 -18.78
CA PHE A 186 13.10 2.35 -18.00
C PHE A 186 11.79 2.87 -18.58
N PRO A 187 10.79 3.19 -17.74
CA PRO A 187 9.56 3.78 -18.22
C PRO A 187 9.84 5.16 -18.82
N GLU A 188 9.13 5.49 -19.90
CA GLU A 188 9.16 6.85 -20.46
C GLU A 188 8.49 7.79 -19.44
N GLY A 189 9.24 8.76 -18.97
CA GLY A 189 8.75 9.76 -18.02
C GLY A 189 9.29 11.14 -18.38
N THR A 190 8.61 12.15 -17.87
CA THR A 190 9.11 13.52 -18.00
C THR A 190 10.42 13.63 -17.23
N PRO A 191 11.53 14.07 -17.85
CA PRO A 191 12.80 14.23 -17.14
C PRO A 191 12.59 15.17 -15.95
N MET A 192 13.02 14.73 -14.77
CA MET A 192 13.04 15.60 -13.61
C MET A 192 13.98 16.79 -13.92
N THR A 193 13.42 17.97 -14.05
CA THR A 193 14.18 19.22 -14.14
C THR A 193 14.65 19.66 -12.76
N GLY A 194 15.34 18.76 -12.06
CA GLY A 194 16.10 19.09 -10.86
C GLY A 194 17.45 19.62 -11.30
N THR A 195 17.62 20.94 -11.32
CA THR A 195 18.94 21.55 -11.48
C THR A 195 19.71 21.23 -10.21
N PRO A 196 20.86 20.50 -10.28
CA PRO A 196 21.71 20.35 -9.10
C PRO A 196 22.17 21.73 -8.68
N THR A 197 21.81 22.14 -7.47
CA THR A 197 22.31 23.36 -6.86
C THR A 197 23.75 23.05 -6.41
N THR A 198 24.71 23.65 -7.08
CA THR A 198 26.14 23.65 -6.70
C THR A 198 26.40 24.64 -5.58
#